data_a8c3d9c4447078860855a41217b25415
#
_entry.id   a8c3d9c4447078860855a41217b25415
#
_cell.length_a   1.000
_cell.length_b   1.000
_cell.length_c   1.000
_cell.angle_alpha   90.00
_cell.angle_beta   90.00
_cell.angle_gamma   90.00
#
_symmetry.space_group_name_H-M   'P 1'
#
loop_
_entity.id
_entity.type
_entity.pdbx_description
1 polymer ?
#
loop_
_entity_poly.entity_id
_entity_poly.type
_entity_poly.pdbx_seq_one_letter_code
_entity_poly.pdbx_strand_id
1 'polypeptide(L)'
;FDQFNKKHKYIIFGSIDDADLKIIKEVLIKFDNPCKYIIVPHEVNKSFINKIESMLNDININNICLTKMTNHSIDDYKCVIVDTVGNLLDLYKYSDIAYVGSGFTHGVHSVIEPLAQNCIVCYGPKIDILDEAVEITNLQIGTVINNSNELLTIFQLIENHELIVCKQQSGLDYINNKGIATKKILNNLYGE
;
A
#
# COMPACT_ATOMS: atom_id res chain seq x y z
N PHE A 1 5.21 -14.87 -7.78
CA PHE A 1 5.78 -13.80 -6.95
C PHE A 1 7.05 -14.21 -6.19
N ASP A 2 7.70 -15.31 -6.53
CA ASP A 2 8.93 -15.81 -5.87
C ASP A 2 10.11 -14.83 -5.96
N GLN A 3 9.99 -13.81 -6.80
CA GLN A 3 10.99 -12.75 -6.96
C GLN A 3 10.94 -11.72 -5.81
N PHE A 4 9.78 -11.53 -5.17
CA PHE A 4 9.66 -10.68 -4.00
C PHE A 4 10.12 -11.46 -2.78
N ASN A 5 11.02 -10.89 -2.01
CA ASN A 5 11.59 -11.56 -0.85
C ASN A 5 11.72 -10.58 0.32
N LYS A 6 11.76 -11.13 1.54
CA LYS A 6 11.87 -10.33 2.78
C LYS A 6 13.27 -9.79 3.08
N LYS A 7 14.22 -9.88 2.12
CA LYS A 7 15.53 -9.22 2.25
C LYS A 7 15.40 -7.69 2.14
N HIS A 8 14.39 -7.23 1.40
CA HIS A 8 14.09 -5.83 1.21
C HIS A 8 12.89 -5.41 2.03
N LYS A 9 12.85 -4.15 2.42
CA LYS A 9 11.67 -3.45 2.87
C LYS A 9 10.92 -2.93 1.65
N TYR A 10 9.60 -3.03 1.67
CA TYR A 10 8.75 -2.59 0.56
C TYR A 10 7.70 -1.59 1.01
N ILE A 11 7.52 -0.57 0.18
CA ILE A 11 6.37 0.34 0.23
C ILE A 11 5.53 0.06 -1.01
N ILE A 12 4.25 -0.27 -0.80
CA ILE A 12 3.31 -0.50 -1.90
C ILE A 12 2.34 0.68 -2.03
N PHE A 13 2.15 1.12 -3.27
CA PHE A 13 1.13 2.07 -3.66
C PHE A 13 0.03 1.28 -4.37
N GLY A 14 -1.02 0.91 -3.62
CA GLY A 14 -2.10 0.04 -4.10
C GLY A 14 -3.30 0.82 -4.62
N SER A 15 -3.85 0.39 -5.76
CA SER A 15 -5.04 0.98 -6.39
C SER A 15 -4.93 2.50 -6.62
N ILE A 16 -3.77 2.96 -7.10
CA ILE A 16 -3.54 4.38 -7.36
C ILE A 16 -4.24 4.85 -8.63
N ASP A 17 -4.66 6.13 -8.62
CA ASP A 17 -5.17 6.84 -9.79
C ASP A 17 -4.25 8.00 -10.21
N ASP A 18 -4.69 8.79 -11.21
CA ASP A 18 -3.89 9.88 -11.79
C ASP A 18 -3.60 11.00 -10.76
N ALA A 19 -4.50 11.24 -9.80
CA ALA A 19 -4.32 12.27 -8.78
C ALA A 19 -3.25 11.91 -7.74
N ASP A 20 -3.06 10.61 -7.49
CA ASP A 20 -2.05 10.13 -6.55
C ASP A 20 -0.63 10.36 -7.07
N LEU A 21 -0.42 10.38 -8.40
CA LEU A 21 0.92 10.48 -9.01
C LEU A 21 1.70 11.71 -8.55
N LYS A 22 1.02 12.84 -8.34
CA LYS A 22 1.69 14.07 -7.87
C LYS A 22 2.29 13.89 -6.49
N ILE A 23 1.52 13.36 -5.55
CA ILE A 23 1.95 13.14 -4.16
C ILE A 23 3.04 12.07 -4.11
N ILE A 24 2.88 11.00 -4.89
CA ILE A 24 3.88 9.94 -5.03
C ILE A 24 5.19 10.50 -5.57
N LYS A 25 5.17 11.28 -6.65
CA LYS A 25 6.37 11.93 -7.20
C LYS A 25 7.06 12.79 -6.16
N GLU A 26 6.31 13.66 -5.48
CA GLU A 26 6.85 14.57 -4.47
C GLU A 26 7.50 13.85 -3.29
N VAL A 27 6.90 12.76 -2.80
CA VAL A 27 7.47 12.00 -1.68
C VAL A 27 8.68 11.21 -2.12
N LEU A 28 8.68 10.58 -3.29
CA LEU A 28 9.80 9.79 -3.79
C LEU A 28 11.04 10.63 -4.07
N ILE A 29 10.89 11.90 -4.44
CA ILE A 29 12.02 12.85 -4.58
C ILE A 29 12.68 13.13 -3.22
N LYS A 30 11.90 13.16 -2.13
CA LYS A 30 12.37 13.52 -0.78
C LYS A 30 12.84 12.32 0.03
N PHE A 31 12.38 11.12 -0.32
CA PHE A 31 12.60 9.92 0.47
C PHE A 31 13.76 9.09 -0.11
N ASP A 32 14.97 9.38 0.37
CA ASP A 32 16.18 8.62 0.03
C ASP A 32 16.35 7.47 1.04
N ASN A 33 15.91 6.28 0.67
CA ASN A 33 15.95 5.07 1.50
C ASN A 33 16.16 3.83 0.62
N PRO A 34 16.87 2.79 1.06
CA PRO A 34 17.12 1.58 0.27
C PRO A 34 15.89 0.70 0.02
N CYS A 35 14.74 0.97 0.66
CA CYS A 35 13.51 0.21 0.43
C CYS A 35 13.11 0.21 -1.05
N LYS A 36 12.33 -0.77 -1.45
CA LYS A 36 11.80 -0.91 -2.81
C LYS A 36 10.34 -0.49 -2.88
N TYR A 37 9.89 -0.16 -4.08
CA TYR A 37 8.53 0.29 -4.31
C TYR A 37 7.78 -0.70 -5.20
N ILE A 38 6.48 -0.87 -4.92
CA ILE A 38 5.54 -1.61 -5.75
C ILE A 38 4.41 -0.63 -6.09
N ILE A 39 4.16 -0.39 -7.36
CA ILE A 39 3.08 0.49 -7.81
C ILE A 39 2.03 -0.35 -8.53
N VAL A 40 0.81 -0.34 -8.00
CA VAL A 40 -0.33 -1.08 -8.53
C VAL A 40 -1.41 -0.06 -8.93
N PRO A 41 -1.62 0.21 -10.21
CA PRO A 41 -2.68 1.11 -10.67
C PRO A 41 -4.06 0.53 -10.37
N HIS A 42 -5.05 1.38 -10.13
CA HIS A 42 -6.44 0.98 -9.98
C HIS A 42 -6.96 0.37 -11.30
N GLU A 43 -6.68 1.03 -12.41
CA GLU A 43 -6.98 0.52 -13.74
C GLU A 43 -5.70 0.23 -14.50
N VAL A 44 -5.55 -1.04 -14.92
CA VAL A 44 -4.41 -1.46 -15.74
C VAL A 44 -4.68 -1.09 -17.19
N ASN A 45 -4.24 0.09 -17.59
CA ASN A 45 -4.26 0.50 -18.99
C ASN A 45 -2.88 1.06 -19.41
N LYS A 46 -2.55 0.89 -20.70
CA LYS A 46 -1.24 1.24 -21.24
C LYS A 46 -0.89 2.72 -21.06
N SER A 47 -1.87 3.61 -21.17
CA SER A 47 -1.64 5.06 -21.04
C SER A 47 -1.22 5.41 -19.62
N PHE A 48 -1.88 4.84 -18.61
CA PHE A 48 -1.55 5.11 -17.21
C PHE A 48 -0.23 4.44 -16.78
N ILE A 49 0.05 3.22 -17.25
CA ILE A 49 1.36 2.57 -17.05
C ILE A 49 2.48 3.45 -17.61
N ASN A 50 2.35 3.96 -18.83
CA ASN A 50 3.35 4.86 -19.42
C ASN A 50 3.53 6.16 -18.62
N LYS A 51 2.45 6.72 -18.04
CA LYS A 51 2.57 7.89 -17.14
C LYS A 51 3.38 7.56 -15.87
N ILE A 52 3.14 6.40 -15.26
CA ILE A 52 3.90 5.94 -14.09
C ILE A 52 5.37 5.75 -14.47
N GLU A 53 5.68 5.05 -15.56
CA GLU A 53 7.04 4.87 -16.06
C GLU A 53 7.74 6.22 -16.31
N SER A 54 7.07 7.15 -17.00
CA SER A 54 7.61 8.50 -17.26
C SER A 54 7.87 9.27 -15.97
N MET A 55 6.94 9.26 -15.03
CA MET A 55 7.08 9.91 -13.73
C MET A 55 8.29 9.39 -12.94
N LEU A 56 8.49 8.06 -12.91
CA LEU A 56 9.62 7.42 -12.23
C LEU A 56 10.96 7.74 -12.92
N ASN A 57 10.99 7.73 -14.25
CA ASN A 57 12.17 8.08 -15.05
C ASN A 57 12.57 9.55 -14.84
N ASP A 58 11.62 10.47 -14.79
CA ASP A 58 11.84 11.89 -14.52
C ASP A 58 12.59 12.16 -13.19
N ILE A 59 12.42 11.26 -12.22
CA ILE A 59 13.05 11.35 -10.89
C ILE A 59 14.17 10.32 -10.70
N ASN A 60 14.66 9.73 -11.78
CA ASN A 60 15.76 8.75 -11.82
C ASN A 60 15.53 7.50 -10.96
N ILE A 61 14.28 7.04 -10.83
CA ILE A 61 13.96 5.77 -10.17
C ILE A 61 13.95 4.66 -11.22
N ASN A 62 14.93 3.73 -11.10
CA ASN A 62 14.99 2.55 -11.95
C ASN A 62 13.77 1.66 -11.71
N ASN A 63 13.02 1.36 -12.78
CA ASN A 63 11.74 0.66 -12.69
C ASN A 63 11.56 -0.38 -13.78
N ILE A 64 10.65 -1.34 -13.54
CA ILE A 64 10.30 -2.39 -14.49
C ILE A 64 8.82 -2.76 -14.33
N CYS A 65 8.15 -3.11 -15.44
CA CYS A 65 6.82 -3.72 -15.40
C CYS A 65 6.93 -5.19 -14.94
N LEU A 66 5.96 -5.63 -14.14
CA LEU A 66 5.92 -7.00 -13.60
C LEU A 66 5.98 -8.07 -14.71
N THR A 67 5.27 -7.86 -15.82
CA THR A 67 5.28 -8.78 -16.97
C THR A 67 6.64 -8.92 -17.64
N LYS A 68 7.53 -7.94 -17.49
CA LYS A 68 8.88 -7.94 -18.06
C LYS A 68 9.94 -8.58 -17.13
N MET A 69 9.57 -8.95 -15.90
CA MET A 69 10.51 -9.44 -14.88
C MET A 69 11.00 -10.88 -15.09
N THR A 70 10.49 -11.64 -16.05
CA THR A 70 10.76 -13.09 -16.22
C THR A 70 12.26 -13.48 -16.23
N ASN A 71 13.14 -12.57 -16.67
CA ASN A 71 14.58 -12.79 -16.73
C ASN A 71 15.39 -11.78 -15.90
N HIS A 72 14.73 -11.04 -15.00
CA HIS A 72 15.34 -9.99 -14.19
C HIS A 72 15.14 -10.26 -12.71
N SER A 73 16.14 -9.86 -11.89
CA SER A 73 16.01 -9.89 -10.44
C SER A 73 15.32 -8.64 -9.93
N ILE A 74 14.50 -8.76 -8.89
CA ILE A 74 13.99 -7.61 -8.15
C ILE A 74 15.13 -6.72 -7.61
N ASP A 75 16.31 -7.30 -7.39
CA ASP A 75 17.46 -6.58 -6.86
C ASP A 75 17.97 -5.50 -7.82
N ASP A 76 17.76 -5.68 -9.13
CA ASP A 76 18.21 -4.75 -10.17
C ASP A 76 17.34 -3.48 -10.28
N TYR A 77 16.16 -3.46 -9.64
CA TYR A 77 15.19 -2.37 -9.78
C TYR A 77 14.77 -1.79 -8.43
N LYS A 78 14.54 -0.49 -8.41
CA LYS A 78 14.02 0.22 -7.24
C LYS A 78 12.49 0.14 -7.15
N CYS A 79 11.81 0.08 -8.29
CA CYS A 79 10.36 0.06 -8.38
C CYS A 79 9.85 -1.00 -9.35
N VAL A 80 8.82 -1.74 -8.95
CA VAL A 80 8.05 -2.63 -9.83
C VAL A 80 6.69 -2.03 -10.09
N ILE A 81 6.34 -1.87 -11.36
CA ILE A 81 5.01 -1.44 -11.79
C ILE A 81 4.20 -2.69 -12.13
N VAL A 82 3.06 -2.85 -11.48
CA VAL A 82 2.19 -4.02 -11.68
C VAL A 82 1.23 -3.73 -12.83
N ASP A 83 1.55 -4.28 -13.98
CA ASP A 83 0.82 -4.12 -15.24
C ASP A 83 -0.16 -5.27 -15.52
N THR A 84 -0.62 -5.95 -14.46
CA THR A 84 -1.59 -7.06 -14.48
C THR A 84 -2.62 -6.91 -13.37
N VAL A 85 -3.82 -7.45 -13.58
CA VAL A 85 -4.92 -7.40 -12.61
C VAL A 85 -4.89 -8.58 -11.64
N GLY A 86 -5.49 -8.40 -10.44
CA GLY A 86 -5.74 -9.48 -9.47
C GLY A 86 -4.58 -9.82 -8.54
N ASN A 87 -3.46 -9.07 -8.59
CA ASN A 87 -2.24 -9.40 -7.85
C ASN A 87 -2.05 -8.60 -6.55
N LEU A 88 -2.87 -7.58 -6.30
CA LEU A 88 -2.65 -6.61 -5.22
C LEU A 88 -2.65 -7.25 -3.84
N LEU A 89 -3.63 -8.13 -3.56
CA LEU A 89 -3.74 -8.82 -2.27
C LEU A 89 -2.48 -9.65 -1.95
N ASP A 90 -1.96 -10.36 -2.94
CA ASP A 90 -0.76 -11.17 -2.77
C ASP A 90 0.51 -10.33 -2.58
N LEU A 91 0.54 -9.12 -3.14
CA LEU A 91 1.70 -8.22 -3.04
C LEU A 91 1.77 -7.52 -1.68
N TYR A 92 0.64 -7.28 -1.02
CA TYR A 92 0.63 -6.71 0.33
C TYR A 92 1.43 -7.54 1.34
N LYS A 93 1.46 -8.87 1.21
CA LYS A 93 2.20 -9.78 2.13
C LYS A 93 3.73 -9.54 2.17
N TYR A 94 4.27 -8.89 1.13
CA TYR A 94 5.70 -8.54 1.06
C TYR A 94 5.96 -7.12 1.59
N SER A 95 4.93 -6.30 1.76
CA SER A 95 5.05 -4.87 1.99
C SER A 95 4.98 -4.52 3.49
N ASP A 96 5.80 -3.56 3.91
CA ASP A 96 5.81 -3.05 5.28
C ASP A 96 4.81 -1.89 5.44
N ILE A 97 4.69 -1.03 4.41
CA ILE A 97 3.80 0.11 4.37
C ILE A 97 2.97 0.05 3.09
N ALA A 98 1.67 0.27 3.22
CA ALA A 98 0.72 0.37 2.12
C ALA A 98 0.08 1.76 2.08
N TYR A 99 0.31 2.48 0.98
CA TYR A 99 -0.50 3.61 0.59
C TYR A 99 -1.67 3.11 -0.25
N VAL A 100 -2.90 3.34 0.21
CA VAL A 100 -4.12 2.99 -0.53
C VAL A 100 -4.61 4.20 -1.31
N GLY A 101 -4.61 4.07 -2.63
CA GLY A 101 -4.89 5.15 -3.57
C GLY A 101 -6.36 5.56 -3.66
N SER A 102 -6.61 6.53 -4.56
CA SER A 102 -7.90 7.16 -4.86
C SER A 102 -8.52 7.98 -3.73
N GLY A 103 -7.88 8.05 -2.57
CA GLY A 103 -8.36 8.82 -1.42
C GLY A 103 -8.38 10.35 -1.63
N PHE A 104 -7.85 10.86 -2.75
CA PHE A 104 -7.94 12.28 -3.13
C PHE A 104 -9.05 12.56 -4.15
N THR A 105 -9.66 11.53 -4.75
CA THR A 105 -10.63 11.66 -5.86
C THR A 105 -11.95 10.97 -5.56
N HIS A 106 -12.00 9.66 -5.74
CA HIS A 106 -13.23 8.87 -5.68
C HIS A 106 -13.51 8.28 -4.30
N GLY A 107 -12.52 8.30 -3.41
CA GLY A 107 -12.54 7.70 -2.09
C GLY A 107 -11.60 6.49 -2.00
N VAL A 108 -11.15 6.22 -0.78
CA VAL A 108 -10.18 5.17 -0.51
C VAL A 108 -10.74 3.77 -0.85
N HIS A 109 -9.88 2.91 -1.39
CA HIS A 109 -10.18 1.49 -1.61
C HIS A 109 -10.06 0.66 -0.34
N SER A 110 -10.12 -0.68 -0.46
CA SER A 110 -10.03 -1.59 0.69
C SER A 110 -8.79 -1.33 1.55
N VAL A 111 -9.01 -0.99 2.81
CA VAL A 111 -7.95 -0.79 3.82
C VAL A 111 -7.73 -2.05 4.67
N ILE A 112 -8.69 -2.97 4.64
CA ILE A 112 -8.66 -4.22 5.41
C ILE A 112 -7.67 -5.21 4.81
N GLU A 113 -7.57 -5.24 3.48
CA GLU A 113 -6.64 -6.15 2.79
C GLU A 113 -5.18 -5.92 3.19
N PRO A 114 -4.61 -4.70 3.11
CA PRO A 114 -3.24 -4.47 3.56
C PRO A 114 -3.07 -4.65 5.07
N LEU A 115 -4.05 -4.30 5.91
CA LEU A 115 -4.00 -4.55 7.36
C LEU A 115 -3.91 -6.05 7.66
N ALA A 116 -4.72 -6.87 6.98
CA ALA A 116 -4.70 -8.33 7.14
C ALA A 116 -3.37 -8.96 6.70
N GLN A 117 -2.62 -8.29 5.83
CA GLN A 117 -1.29 -8.67 5.39
C GLN A 117 -0.16 -8.01 6.21
N ASN A 118 -0.51 -7.43 7.36
CA ASN A 118 0.45 -6.84 8.29
C ASN A 118 1.16 -5.58 7.77
N CYS A 119 0.50 -4.78 6.89
CA CYS A 119 1.03 -3.49 6.48
C CYS A 119 0.63 -2.37 7.45
N ILE A 120 1.50 -1.36 7.61
CA ILE A 120 1.08 -0.04 8.08
C ILE A 120 0.31 0.62 6.94
N VAL A 121 -0.89 1.15 7.21
CA VAL A 121 -1.80 1.65 6.16
C VAL A 121 -1.96 3.15 6.25
N CYS A 122 -1.80 3.84 5.11
CA CYS A 122 -2.10 5.26 4.96
C CYS A 122 -2.84 5.53 3.64
N TYR A 123 -3.58 6.64 3.59
CA TYR A 123 -4.47 6.97 2.48
C TYR A 123 -4.85 8.45 2.48
N GLY A 124 -5.40 8.94 1.36
CA GLY A 124 -5.92 10.30 1.23
C GLY A 124 -7.18 10.56 2.07
N PRO A 125 -7.66 11.82 2.14
CA PRO A 125 -8.67 12.26 3.11
C PRO A 125 -10.12 11.83 2.82
N LYS A 126 -10.44 11.34 1.62
CA LYS A 126 -11.81 10.90 1.28
C LYS A 126 -12.06 9.47 1.78
N ILE A 127 -12.34 9.34 3.07
CA ILE A 127 -12.54 8.06 3.77
C ILE A 127 -13.99 7.77 4.11
N ASP A 128 -14.85 8.76 4.02
CA ASP A 128 -16.27 8.74 4.42
C ASP A 128 -17.17 7.78 3.63
N ILE A 129 -16.66 7.27 2.51
CA ILE A 129 -17.35 6.23 1.71
C ILE A 129 -17.05 4.80 2.18
N LEU A 130 -16.13 4.62 3.13
CA LEU A 130 -15.69 3.31 3.62
C LEU A 130 -15.63 3.31 5.15
N ASP A 131 -16.62 2.69 5.79
CA ASP A 131 -16.75 2.65 7.25
C ASP A 131 -15.50 2.12 7.95
N GLU A 132 -14.85 1.12 7.38
CA GLU A 132 -13.61 0.57 7.92
C GLU A 132 -12.46 1.58 7.91
N ALA A 133 -12.37 2.44 6.90
CA ALA A 133 -11.35 3.49 6.85
C ALA A 133 -11.59 4.55 7.94
N VAL A 134 -12.84 4.93 8.16
CA VAL A 134 -13.23 5.84 9.25
C VAL A 134 -12.89 5.21 10.61
N GLU A 135 -13.26 3.94 10.80
CA GLU A 135 -13.03 3.23 12.06
C GLU A 135 -11.54 3.11 12.39
N ILE A 136 -10.69 2.63 11.46
CA ILE A 136 -9.25 2.47 11.71
C ILE A 136 -8.52 3.81 11.85
N THR A 137 -9.04 4.90 11.24
CA THR A 137 -8.53 6.26 11.46
C THR A 137 -8.80 6.72 12.89
N ASN A 138 -10.02 6.56 13.38
CA ASN A 138 -10.42 6.93 14.74
C ASN A 138 -9.62 6.14 15.80
N LEU A 139 -9.29 4.88 15.51
CA LEU A 139 -8.45 4.02 16.35
C LEU A 139 -6.95 4.29 16.21
N GLN A 140 -6.52 5.23 15.36
CA GLN A 140 -5.12 5.55 15.06
C GLN A 140 -4.31 4.35 14.49
N ILE A 141 -4.99 3.39 13.90
CA ILE A 141 -4.42 2.23 13.20
C ILE A 141 -4.06 2.63 11.76
N GLY A 142 -5.01 3.20 11.03
CA GLY A 142 -4.78 3.81 9.72
C GLY A 142 -4.47 5.30 9.83
N THR A 143 -3.76 5.85 8.85
CA THR A 143 -3.36 7.27 8.85
C THR A 143 -3.86 7.98 7.60
N VAL A 144 -4.67 9.02 7.78
CA VAL A 144 -5.02 9.95 6.71
C VAL A 144 -3.84 10.86 6.43
N ILE A 145 -3.49 11.03 5.15
CA ILE A 145 -2.49 12.00 4.69
C ILE A 145 -3.12 13.01 3.75
N ASN A 146 -2.74 14.27 3.89
CA ASN A 146 -3.26 15.38 3.07
C ASN A 146 -2.23 15.91 2.07
N ASN A 147 -0.97 15.56 2.25
CA ASN A 147 0.14 16.04 1.40
C ASN A 147 1.36 15.11 1.46
N SER A 148 2.32 15.39 0.59
CA SER A 148 3.56 14.59 0.49
C SER A 148 4.45 14.62 1.73
N ASN A 149 4.40 15.68 2.56
CA ASN A 149 5.19 15.73 3.79
C ASN A 149 4.63 14.79 4.86
N GLU A 150 3.30 14.71 4.98
CA GLU A 150 2.65 13.76 5.87
C GLU A 150 2.93 12.31 5.42
N LEU A 151 2.86 12.04 4.10
CA LEU A 151 3.22 10.74 3.56
C LEU A 151 4.69 10.39 3.81
N LEU A 152 5.60 11.37 3.68
CA LEU A 152 7.01 11.20 4.00
C LEU A 152 7.22 10.78 5.46
N THR A 153 6.48 11.37 6.40
CA THR A 153 6.55 11.01 7.82
C THR A 153 6.16 9.54 8.04
N ILE A 154 5.15 9.04 7.32
CA ILE A 154 4.78 7.61 7.39
C ILE A 154 5.88 6.73 6.81
N PHE A 155 6.50 7.13 5.68
CA PHE A 155 7.56 6.34 5.06
C PHE A 155 8.82 6.25 5.93
N GLN A 156 9.14 7.31 6.68
CA GLN A 156 10.25 7.31 7.62
C GLN A 156 10.11 6.27 8.74
N LEU A 157 8.90 5.79 9.03
CA LEU A 157 8.70 4.69 9.98
C LEU A 157 9.44 3.42 9.57
N ILE A 158 9.73 3.25 8.27
CA ILE A 158 10.43 2.06 7.76
C ILE A 158 11.84 1.90 8.36
N GLU A 159 12.43 2.98 8.85
CA GLU A 159 13.74 3.00 9.50
C GLU A 159 13.67 2.59 10.98
N ASN A 160 12.48 2.65 11.59
CA ASN A 160 12.30 2.31 12.99
C ASN A 160 11.56 0.98 13.14
N HIS A 161 12.32 -0.09 13.32
CA HIS A 161 11.79 -1.44 13.41
C HIS A 161 10.78 -1.62 14.55
N GLU A 162 11.00 -1.02 15.71
CA GLU A 162 10.10 -1.16 16.87
C GLU A 162 8.76 -0.50 16.60
N LEU A 163 8.76 0.69 16.00
CA LEU A 163 7.53 1.40 15.63
C LEU A 163 6.75 0.68 14.52
N ILE A 164 7.44 0.11 13.53
CA ILE A 164 6.79 -0.71 12.50
C ILE A 164 6.07 -1.88 13.16
N VAL A 165 6.77 -2.68 13.95
CA VAL A 165 6.20 -3.88 14.60
C VAL A 165 5.01 -3.50 15.48
N CYS A 166 5.11 -2.44 16.26
CA CYS A 166 4.02 -1.97 17.12
C CYS A 166 2.76 -1.59 16.31
N LYS A 167 2.92 -0.80 15.23
CA LYS A 167 1.80 -0.40 14.39
C LYS A 167 1.19 -1.57 13.62
N GLN A 168 2.01 -2.47 13.11
CA GLN A 168 1.57 -3.68 12.43
C GLN A 168 0.76 -4.58 13.38
N GLN A 169 1.23 -4.75 14.63
CA GLN A 169 0.50 -5.52 15.63
C GLN A 169 -0.87 -4.93 15.93
N SER A 170 -0.97 -3.61 16.08
CA SER A 170 -2.26 -2.94 16.29
C SER A 170 -3.26 -3.21 15.14
N GLY A 171 -2.78 -3.25 13.91
CA GLY A 171 -3.58 -3.62 12.74
C GLY A 171 -4.07 -5.07 12.77
N LEU A 172 -3.18 -6.01 13.09
CA LEU A 172 -3.53 -7.44 13.22
C LEU A 172 -4.52 -7.68 14.35
N ASP A 173 -4.36 -7.02 15.49
CA ASP A 173 -5.28 -7.12 16.62
C ASP A 173 -6.68 -6.65 16.25
N TYR A 174 -6.79 -5.56 15.49
CA TYR A 174 -8.05 -5.09 14.95
C TYR A 174 -8.72 -6.13 14.04
N ILE A 175 -7.98 -6.69 13.07
CA ILE A 175 -8.49 -7.72 12.16
C ILE A 175 -8.96 -8.97 12.92
N ASN A 176 -8.18 -9.43 13.87
CA ASN A 176 -8.52 -10.61 14.69
C ASN A 176 -9.79 -10.37 15.50
N ASN A 177 -9.96 -9.18 16.10
CA ASN A 177 -11.15 -8.84 16.88
C ASN A 177 -12.41 -8.77 15.98
N LYS A 178 -12.31 -8.24 14.77
CA LYS A 178 -13.41 -8.27 13.79
C LYS A 178 -13.79 -9.70 13.39
N GLY A 179 -12.82 -10.57 13.16
CA GLY A 179 -13.06 -12.01 12.88
C GLY A 179 -13.78 -12.74 14.01
N ILE A 180 -13.48 -12.43 15.26
CA ILE A 180 -14.17 -12.99 16.44
C ILE A 180 -15.63 -12.51 16.48
N ALA A 181 -15.90 -11.24 16.21
CA ALA A 181 -17.25 -10.70 16.17
C ALA A 181 -18.11 -11.39 15.09
N THR A 182 -17.55 -11.59 13.90
CA THR A 182 -18.22 -12.31 12.81
C THR A 182 -18.57 -13.75 13.22
N LYS A 183 -17.63 -14.49 13.82
CA LYS A 183 -17.90 -15.84 14.32
C LYS A 183 -19.01 -15.88 15.36
N LYS A 184 -19.03 -14.93 16.32
CA LYS A 184 -20.08 -14.84 17.32
C LYS A 184 -21.47 -14.61 16.71
N ILE A 185 -21.53 -13.74 15.67
CA ILE A 185 -22.78 -13.48 14.95
C ILE A 185 -23.26 -14.75 14.24
N LEU A 186 -22.35 -15.43 13.51
CA LEU A 186 -22.69 -16.69 12.82
C LEU A 186 -23.17 -17.78 13.79
N ASN A 187 -22.49 -17.94 14.92
CA ASN A 187 -22.88 -18.91 15.93
C ASN A 187 -24.28 -18.58 16.51
N ASN A 188 -24.58 -17.31 16.73
CA ASN A 188 -25.91 -16.89 17.21
C ASN A 188 -27.04 -17.09 16.17
N LEU A 189 -26.72 -16.98 14.88
CA LEU A 189 -27.69 -17.13 13.79
C LEU A 189 -27.92 -18.59 13.41
N TYR A 190 -26.91 -19.42 13.45
CA TYR A 190 -26.94 -20.81 12.94
C TYR A 190 -26.82 -21.88 14.02
N GLY A 191 -26.58 -21.52 15.29
CA GLY A 191 -26.66 -22.41 16.45
C GLY A 191 -25.52 -23.47 16.51
N GLU A 192 -24.32 -23.13 16.04
CA GLU A 192 -23.12 -23.95 16.19
C GLU A 192 -22.28 -23.50 17.39
#